data_5f6eb80ed010eed7abc7cea65eaffb96
#
_entry.id   5f6eb80ed010eed7abc7cea65eaffb96
#
_cell.length_a   1.000
_cell.length_b   1.000
_cell.length_c   1.000
_cell.angle_alpha   90.00
_cell.angle_beta   90.00
_cell.angle_gamma   90.00
#
_symmetry.space_group_name_H-M   'P 1'
#
loop_
_entity.id
_entity.type
_entity.pdbx_description
1 polymer ?
#
loop_
_entity_poly.entity_id
_entity_poly.type
_entity_poly.pdbx_seq_one_letter_code
_entity_poly.pdbx_strand_id
1 'polypeptide(L)'
;MTSAQTMLAFLLSCVLIGLTGCKASDPRDRLSVPGVIVAPYDTSRGEVLWAVIPPRNESGISSIHEDEIGDTIVAAVQGIRGVRCLPINRTLEVMRSTGIERITSANEAIALANALGVDGIIAGSITAYDPYDPPILGLALALYSRPGAMARGPKTNLDPRALTMAYTDFGTGESSRFTGDPVNSVSQHLDARDHAVLMDLRRYAEGRSDQSSALRWRVYTASMELYTQFVAHHTVGRLIDEEWLRYARTR
;
A
#
# COMPACT_ATOMS: atom_id res chain seq x y z
N MET A 1 18.50 -26.68 -69.80
CA MET A 1 18.27 -26.62 -68.38
C MET A 1 16.97 -27.32 -68.12
N THR A 2 17.04 -28.43 -67.43
CA THR A 2 15.98 -29.46 -67.42
C THR A 2 14.92 -29.06 -66.35
N SER A 3 13.66 -29.33 -66.64
CA SER A 3 12.48 -29.04 -65.75
C SER A 3 12.64 -29.51 -64.33
N ALA A 4 13.53 -30.47 -64.05
CA ALA A 4 13.86 -30.92 -62.69
C ALA A 4 14.64 -29.92 -61.86
N GLN A 5 15.49 -29.10 -62.46
CA GLN A 5 16.26 -28.07 -61.74
C GLN A 5 15.39 -26.88 -61.31
N THR A 6 14.40 -26.50 -62.11
CA THR A 6 13.43 -25.45 -61.76
C THR A 6 12.47 -25.91 -60.66
N MET A 7 12.07 -27.17 -60.66
CA MET A 7 11.20 -27.72 -59.62
C MET A 7 11.91 -27.85 -58.27
N LEU A 8 13.20 -28.21 -58.28
CA LEU A 8 14.01 -28.28 -57.03
C LEU A 8 14.26 -26.91 -56.47
N ALA A 9 14.50 -25.88 -57.28
CA ALA A 9 14.67 -24.50 -56.82
C ALA A 9 13.38 -23.92 -56.22
N PHE A 10 12.22 -24.29 -56.76
CA PHE A 10 10.91 -23.85 -56.22
C PHE A 10 10.59 -24.53 -54.89
N LEU A 11 10.89 -25.82 -54.73
CA LEU A 11 10.74 -26.56 -53.49
C LEU A 11 11.67 -26.02 -52.39
N LEU A 12 12.91 -25.69 -52.71
CA LEU A 12 13.88 -25.10 -51.76
C LEU A 12 13.45 -23.71 -51.32
N SER A 13 12.87 -22.89 -52.21
CA SER A 13 12.36 -21.55 -51.91
C SER A 13 11.14 -21.60 -50.96
N CYS A 14 10.23 -22.56 -51.13
CA CYS A 14 9.08 -22.75 -50.24
C CYS A 14 9.48 -23.22 -48.84
N VAL A 15 10.53 -24.02 -48.69
CA VAL A 15 11.05 -24.46 -47.39
C VAL A 15 11.72 -23.32 -46.64
N LEU A 16 12.42 -22.39 -47.31
CA LEU A 16 13.02 -21.22 -46.66
C LEU A 16 11.99 -20.21 -46.16
N ILE A 17 10.84 -20.07 -46.82
CA ILE A 17 9.77 -19.15 -46.39
C ILE A 17 9.02 -19.68 -45.15
N GLY A 18 8.98 -20.99 -44.95
CA GLY A 18 8.34 -21.62 -43.78
C GLY A 18 9.12 -21.49 -42.48
N LEU A 19 10.41 -21.06 -42.51
CA LEU A 19 11.25 -20.94 -41.31
C LEU A 19 11.28 -19.55 -40.69
N THR A 20 10.69 -18.54 -41.30
CA THR A 20 10.49 -17.22 -40.70
C THR A 20 9.18 -17.16 -39.90
N GLY A 21 8.98 -18.13 -39.02
CA GLY A 21 7.97 -18.01 -37.96
C GLY A 21 8.40 -16.90 -37.04
N CYS A 22 7.98 -15.65 -37.32
CA CYS A 22 7.99 -14.61 -36.32
C CYS A 22 7.22 -15.15 -35.12
N LYS A 23 7.92 -15.45 -34.03
CA LYS A 23 7.31 -15.58 -32.71
C LYS A 23 6.62 -14.24 -32.47
N ALA A 24 5.34 -14.15 -32.80
CA ALA A 24 4.53 -13.04 -32.39
C ALA A 24 4.62 -13.04 -30.85
N SER A 25 5.37 -12.10 -30.28
CA SER A 25 5.38 -11.90 -28.84
C SER A 25 3.92 -11.69 -28.45
N ASP A 26 3.35 -12.60 -27.66
CA ASP A 26 1.99 -12.45 -27.13
C ASP A 26 1.93 -11.06 -26.50
N PRO A 27 0.94 -10.19 -26.83
CA PRO A 27 0.76 -8.91 -26.18
C PRO A 27 0.68 -9.03 -24.65
N ARG A 28 0.43 -10.24 -24.14
CA ARG A 28 0.43 -10.60 -22.72
C ARG A 28 1.83 -10.73 -22.11
N ASP A 29 2.88 -10.88 -22.89
CA ASP A 29 4.28 -10.94 -22.44
C ASP A 29 4.88 -9.56 -22.17
N ARG A 30 4.15 -8.48 -22.41
CA ARG A 30 4.59 -7.13 -22.02
C ARG A 30 4.39 -6.99 -20.53
N LEU A 31 5.49 -6.91 -19.78
CA LEU A 31 5.49 -6.51 -18.38
C LEU A 31 4.83 -5.13 -18.29
N SER A 32 3.62 -5.06 -17.74
CA SER A 32 3.02 -3.79 -17.37
C SER A 32 3.75 -3.25 -16.14
N VAL A 33 4.09 -1.96 -16.16
CA VAL A 33 4.66 -1.32 -14.97
C VAL A 33 3.58 -1.30 -13.89
N PRO A 34 3.87 -1.80 -12.67
CA PRO A 34 2.93 -1.72 -11.56
C PRO A 34 2.47 -0.28 -11.34
N GLY A 35 1.17 -0.09 -11.09
CA GLY A 35 0.62 1.22 -10.75
C GLY A 35 1.30 1.78 -9.51
N VAL A 36 1.71 3.05 -9.54
CA VAL A 36 2.31 3.75 -8.40
C VAL A 36 1.22 4.53 -7.68
N ILE A 37 1.03 4.25 -6.40
CA ILE A 37 0.16 5.04 -5.52
C ILE A 37 0.88 6.34 -5.17
N VAL A 38 0.18 7.47 -5.25
CA VAL A 38 0.72 8.80 -4.92
C VAL A 38 -0.09 9.39 -3.77
N ALA A 39 0.60 9.85 -2.73
CA ALA A 39 -0.04 10.52 -1.61
C ALA A 39 -0.38 11.99 -1.93
N PRO A 40 -1.39 12.57 -1.27
CA PRO A 40 -1.84 13.95 -1.52
C PRO A 40 -0.93 15.04 -0.91
N TYR A 41 0.22 14.66 -0.37
CA TYR A 41 1.08 15.58 0.37
C TYR A 41 1.97 16.43 -0.54
N ASP A 42 2.24 17.67 -0.09
CA ASP A 42 3.20 18.55 -0.76
C ASP A 42 4.63 18.10 -0.42
N THR A 43 5.30 17.54 -1.40
CA THR A 43 6.68 17.04 -1.27
C THR A 43 7.76 18.11 -1.49
N SER A 44 7.38 19.38 -1.71
CA SER A 44 8.35 20.47 -1.92
C SER A 44 9.27 20.71 -0.71
N ARG A 45 8.83 20.29 0.48
CA ARG A 45 9.58 20.38 1.75
C ARG A 45 10.12 19.03 2.25
N GLY A 46 10.05 18.00 1.45
CA GLY A 46 10.38 16.63 1.78
C GLY A 46 9.14 15.73 1.84
N GLU A 47 9.39 14.44 1.88
CA GLU A 47 8.33 13.44 2.00
C GLU A 47 7.85 13.36 3.44
N VAL A 48 6.58 13.05 3.62
CA VAL A 48 5.99 12.81 4.94
C VAL A 48 6.53 11.51 5.50
N LEU A 49 6.94 11.53 6.77
CA LEU A 49 7.52 10.37 7.44
C LEU A 49 6.47 9.64 8.28
N TRP A 50 6.24 8.38 7.96
CA TRP A 50 5.33 7.51 8.70
C TRP A 50 6.06 6.40 9.44
N ALA A 51 5.37 5.84 10.44
CA ALA A 51 5.74 4.59 11.08
C ALA A 51 4.54 3.65 11.12
N VAL A 52 4.82 2.36 11.21
CA VAL A 52 3.80 1.32 11.36
C VAL A 52 4.03 0.62 12.69
N ILE A 53 2.96 0.42 13.43
CA ILE A 53 2.92 -0.43 14.63
C ILE A 53 2.52 -1.83 14.18
N PRO A 54 3.12 -2.91 14.71
CA PRO A 54 2.64 -4.25 14.42
C PRO A 54 1.13 -4.35 14.66
N PRO A 55 0.36 -4.86 13.69
CA PRO A 55 -1.09 -4.94 13.81
C PRO A 55 -1.46 -5.95 14.90
N ARG A 56 -2.47 -5.64 15.69
CA ARG A 56 -2.93 -6.54 16.74
C ARG A 56 -3.71 -7.71 16.13
N ASN A 57 -3.41 -8.92 16.57
CA ASN A 57 -4.15 -10.09 16.15
C ASN A 57 -5.50 -10.19 16.87
N GLU A 58 -6.57 -9.97 16.13
CA GLU A 58 -7.97 -10.13 16.57
C GLU A 58 -8.69 -11.25 15.81
N SER A 59 -7.98 -12.01 14.97
CA SER A 59 -8.56 -13.09 14.16
C SER A 59 -8.88 -14.34 14.97
N GLY A 60 -8.33 -14.47 16.17
CA GLY A 60 -8.44 -15.70 16.98
C GLY A 60 -7.46 -16.82 16.59
N ILE A 61 -6.62 -16.63 15.57
CA ILE A 61 -5.63 -17.62 15.11
C ILE A 61 -4.27 -17.32 15.75
N SER A 62 -3.74 -18.24 16.54
CA SER A 62 -2.49 -18.02 17.30
C SER A 62 -1.19 -18.12 16.48
N SER A 63 -1.24 -18.67 15.28
CA SER A 63 -0.06 -18.88 14.42
C SER A 63 0.35 -17.68 13.58
N ILE A 64 -0.19 -16.49 13.86
CA ILE A 64 0.10 -15.26 13.12
C ILE A 64 1.30 -14.57 13.74
N HIS A 65 2.24 -14.16 12.89
CA HIS A 65 3.38 -13.32 13.25
C HIS A 65 3.03 -11.85 12.96
N GLU A 66 2.62 -11.11 14.00
CA GLU A 66 2.19 -9.71 13.89
C GLU A 66 3.29 -8.81 13.32
N ASP A 67 4.56 -9.08 13.69
CA ASP A 67 5.72 -8.32 13.22
C ASP A 67 5.95 -8.50 11.70
N GLU A 68 5.77 -9.70 11.16
CA GLU A 68 5.92 -9.98 9.72
C GLU A 68 4.84 -9.29 8.90
N ILE A 69 3.60 -9.28 9.39
CA ILE A 69 2.51 -8.54 8.74
C ILE A 69 2.78 -7.03 8.85
N GLY A 70 3.28 -6.57 9.99
CA GLY A 70 3.70 -5.19 10.18
C GLY A 70 4.79 -4.76 9.18
N ASP A 71 5.80 -5.60 8.96
CA ASP A 71 6.85 -5.34 7.97
C ASP A 71 6.31 -5.33 6.53
N THR A 72 5.34 -6.19 6.24
CA THR A 72 4.64 -6.20 4.95
C THR A 72 3.85 -4.90 4.73
N ILE A 73 3.23 -4.34 5.78
CA ILE A 73 2.55 -3.04 5.72
C ILE A 73 3.59 -1.92 5.50
N VAL A 74 4.75 -1.96 6.19
CA VAL A 74 5.86 -1.02 5.95
C VAL A 74 6.29 -1.04 4.49
N ALA A 75 6.48 -2.22 3.90
CA ALA A 75 6.85 -2.37 2.50
C ALA A 75 5.78 -1.78 1.56
N ALA A 76 4.49 -1.97 1.87
CA ALA A 76 3.39 -1.38 1.10
C ALA A 76 3.41 0.16 1.17
N VAL A 77 3.66 0.75 2.35
CA VAL A 77 3.77 2.20 2.55
C VAL A 77 4.98 2.77 1.82
N GLN A 78 6.14 2.08 1.84
CA GLN A 78 7.35 2.50 1.13
C GLN A 78 7.16 2.54 -0.40
N GLY A 79 6.19 1.77 -0.93
CA GLY A 79 5.80 1.81 -2.33
C GLY A 79 5.01 3.07 -2.74
N ILE A 80 4.63 3.94 -1.80
CA ILE A 80 3.84 5.15 -2.05
C ILE A 80 4.75 6.34 -2.31
N ARG A 81 4.53 7.03 -3.42
CA ARG A 81 5.25 8.28 -3.71
C ARG A 81 4.77 9.41 -2.80
N GLY A 82 5.70 10.09 -2.16
CA GLY A 82 5.44 11.21 -1.26
C GLY A 82 5.34 10.84 0.22
N VAL A 83 5.53 9.56 0.53
CA VAL A 83 5.60 9.06 1.91
C VAL A 83 6.88 8.23 2.07
N ARG A 84 7.56 8.42 3.19
CA ARG A 84 8.62 7.54 3.67
C ARG A 84 8.13 6.80 4.89
N CYS A 85 8.55 5.55 5.07
CA CYS A 85 8.20 4.76 6.24
C CYS A 85 9.45 4.31 6.99
N LEU A 86 9.42 4.43 8.33
CA LEU A 86 10.45 3.85 9.17
C LEU A 86 10.38 2.32 9.11
N PRO A 87 11.52 1.62 9.14
CA PRO A 87 11.54 0.17 9.32
C PRO A 87 10.86 -0.22 10.64
N ILE A 88 10.15 -1.34 10.65
CA ILE A 88 9.34 -1.76 11.80
C ILE A 88 10.17 -1.97 13.06
N ASN A 89 11.41 -2.43 12.93
CA ASN A 89 12.32 -2.65 14.06
C ASN A 89 12.60 -1.37 14.85
N ARG A 90 12.61 -0.18 14.18
CA ARG A 90 12.75 1.10 14.88
C ARG A 90 11.51 1.42 15.72
N THR A 91 10.33 1.12 15.19
CA THR A 91 9.09 1.27 15.95
C THR A 91 9.09 0.36 17.18
N LEU A 92 9.43 -0.91 16.99
CA LEU A 92 9.53 -1.89 18.08
C LEU A 92 10.57 -1.50 19.15
N GLU A 93 11.72 -0.95 18.74
CA GLU A 93 12.75 -0.49 19.67
C GLU A 93 12.25 0.64 20.57
N VAL A 94 11.58 1.65 19.96
CA VAL A 94 11.02 2.77 20.72
C VAL A 94 9.87 2.30 21.61
N MET A 95 9.01 1.40 21.15
CA MET A 95 7.96 0.81 21.98
C MET A 95 8.54 0.11 23.22
N ARG A 96 9.60 -0.71 23.04
CA ARG A 96 10.28 -1.35 24.18
C ARG A 96 10.92 -0.35 25.14
N SER A 97 11.58 0.68 24.61
CA SER A 97 12.26 1.69 25.45
C SER A 97 11.27 2.57 26.23
N THR A 98 10.05 2.76 25.72
CA THR A 98 8.99 3.52 26.35
C THR A 98 8.05 2.67 27.21
N GLY A 99 8.26 1.35 27.26
CA GLY A 99 7.40 0.40 27.99
C GLY A 99 6.01 0.22 27.37
N ILE A 100 5.84 0.60 26.11
CA ILE A 100 4.59 0.43 25.37
C ILE A 100 4.61 -0.95 24.71
N GLU A 101 3.90 -1.90 25.27
CA GLU A 101 3.76 -3.23 24.66
C GLU A 101 2.72 -3.23 23.54
N ARG A 102 1.64 -2.44 23.73
CA ARG A 102 0.52 -2.33 22.78
C ARG A 102 -0.05 -0.94 22.79
N ILE A 103 -0.52 -0.49 21.64
CA ILE A 103 -1.29 0.74 21.53
C ILE A 103 -2.76 0.44 21.81
N THR A 104 -3.31 1.06 22.83
CA THR A 104 -4.71 0.90 23.26
C THR A 104 -5.52 2.17 23.07
N SER A 105 -4.84 3.30 22.87
CA SER A 105 -5.48 4.60 22.70
C SER A 105 -4.80 5.46 21.64
N ALA A 106 -5.55 6.38 21.06
CA ALA A 106 -5.03 7.38 20.14
C ALA A 106 -3.92 8.24 20.75
N ASN A 107 -4.03 8.57 22.06
CA ASN A 107 -3.02 9.33 22.76
C ASN A 107 -1.68 8.60 22.84
N GLU A 108 -1.70 7.28 23.03
CA GLU A 108 -0.49 6.46 23.02
C GLU A 108 0.12 6.41 21.61
N ALA A 109 -0.71 6.31 20.56
CA ALA A 109 -0.24 6.36 19.17
C ALA A 109 0.45 7.68 18.86
N ILE A 110 -0.15 8.81 19.28
CA ILE A 110 0.42 10.15 19.10
C ILE A 110 1.70 10.32 19.94
N ALA A 111 1.72 9.82 21.17
CA ALA A 111 2.92 9.85 22.03
C ALA A 111 4.08 9.06 21.38
N LEU A 112 3.78 7.88 20.84
CA LEU A 112 4.75 7.08 20.12
C LEU A 112 5.22 7.79 18.83
N ALA A 113 4.32 8.43 18.08
CA ALA A 113 4.68 9.21 16.90
C ALA A 113 5.62 10.37 17.25
N ASN A 114 5.40 11.03 18.39
CA ASN A 114 6.28 12.08 18.90
C ASN A 114 7.66 11.51 19.30
N ALA A 115 7.70 10.38 19.99
CA ALA A 115 8.94 9.71 20.40
C ALA A 115 9.77 9.25 19.18
N LEU A 116 9.12 8.76 18.13
CA LEU A 116 9.73 8.37 16.87
C LEU A 116 10.12 9.57 15.99
N GLY A 117 9.57 10.75 16.24
CA GLY A 117 9.76 11.93 15.40
C GLY A 117 9.08 11.83 14.02
N VAL A 118 8.06 10.99 13.88
CA VAL A 118 7.34 10.78 12.63
C VAL A 118 6.14 11.72 12.50
N ASP A 119 5.67 11.96 11.28
CA ASP A 119 4.52 12.83 11.01
C ASP A 119 3.19 12.09 11.17
N GLY A 120 3.19 10.80 10.85
CA GLY A 120 2.04 9.93 11.00
C GLY A 120 2.43 8.55 11.50
N ILE A 121 1.48 7.87 12.13
CA ILE A 121 1.66 6.49 12.60
C ILE A 121 0.43 5.66 12.25
N ILE A 122 0.66 4.50 11.68
CA ILE A 122 -0.37 3.52 11.35
C ILE A 122 -0.44 2.50 12.48
N ALA A 123 -1.61 2.39 13.09
CA ALA A 123 -1.97 1.29 13.97
C ALA A 123 -3.05 0.45 13.31
N GLY A 124 -3.11 -0.84 13.61
CA GLY A 124 -4.11 -1.70 12.98
C GLY A 124 -4.38 -2.98 13.72
N SER A 125 -5.30 -3.77 13.16
CA SER A 125 -5.61 -5.11 13.63
C SER A 125 -5.87 -6.06 12.47
N ILE A 126 -5.55 -7.33 12.70
CA ILE A 126 -5.85 -8.45 11.82
C ILE A 126 -7.18 -9.02 12.28
N THR A 127 -8.24 -8.80 11.50
CA THR A 127 -9.62 -9.14 11.90
C THR A 127 -10.07 -10.51 11.41
N ALA A 128 -9.40 -11.07 10.40
CA ALA A 128 -9.62 -12.42 9.90
C ALA A 128 -8.32 -12.97 9.31
N TYR A 129 -8.13 -14.27 9.41
CA TYR A 129 -6.97 -14.94 8.84
C TYR A 129 -7.31 -16.40 8.54
N ASP A 130 -7.26 -16.78 7.28
CA ASP A 130 -7.35 -18.18 6.83
C ASP A 130 -6.26 -18.39 5.77
N PRO A 131 -5.19 -19.16 6.07
CA PRO A 131 -4.07 -19.35 5.16
C PRO A 131 -4.31 -20.40 4.08
N TYR A 132 -5.43 -21.11 4.13
CA TYR A 132 -5.73 -22.18 3.18
C TYR A 132 -6.28 -21.60 1.88
N ASP A 133 -5.96 -22.25 0.74
CA ASP A 133 -6.43 -21.84 -0.59
C ASP A 133 -7.93 -22.18 -0.77
N PRO A 134 -8.78 -21.20 -1.08
CA PRO A 134 -8.54 -19.76 -1.27
C PRO A 134 -8.36 -18.99 0.07
N PRO A 135 -7.30 -18.17 0.21
CA PRO A 135 -6.96 -17.49 1.44
C PRO A 135 -7.92 -16.33 1.78
N ILE A 136 -8.01 -16.02 3.09
CA ILE A 136 -8.76 -14.88 3.61
C ILE A 136 -7.84 -14.08 4.53
N LEU A 137 -7.83 -12.76 4.37
CA LEU A 137 -7.18 -11.83 5.30
C LEU A 137 -8.05 -10.59 5.50
N GLY A 138 -8.41 -10.34 6.75
CA GLY A 138 -9.03 -9.10 7.20
C GLY A 138 -7.98 -8.19 7.83
N LEU A 139 -7.90 -6.95 7.38
CA LEU A 139 -6.96 -5.95 7.89
C LEU A 139 -7.67 -4.62 8.11
N ALA A 140 -7.63 -4.12 9.34
CA ALA A 140 -8.10 -2.79 9.68
C ALA A 140 -6.88 -1.91 10.00
N LEU A 141 -6.79 -0.72 9.39
CA LEU A 141 -5.72 0.25 9.60
C LEU A 141 -6.30 1.61 9.96
N ALA A 142 -5.68 2.27 10.92
CA ALA A 142 -5.99 3.62 11.35
C ALA A 142 -4.73 4.48 11.31
N LEU A 143 -4.82 5.66 10.68
CA LEU A 143 -3.74 6.63 10.58
C LEU A 143 -3.93 7.71 11.64
N TYR A 144 -2.94 7.88 12.49
CA TYR A 144 -2.86 8.99 13.46
C TYR A 144 -1.78 9.96 13.02
N SER A 145 -2.02 11.24 13.18
CA SER A 145 -1.08 12.30 12.81
C SER A 145 -0.68 13.12 14.00
N ARG A 146 0.57 13.55 14.07
CA ARG A 146 0.96 14.62 14.96
C ARG A 146 0.22 15.91 14.57
N PRO A 147 -0.21 16.73 15.54
CA PRO A 147 -0.87 18.00 15.24
C PRO A 147 -0.04 18.87 14.27
N GLY A 148 -0.62 19.25 13.15
CA GLY A 148 0.00 20.10 12.13
C GLY A 148 1.07 19.45 11.26
N ALA A 149 1.46 18.20 11.47
CA ALA A 149 2.52 17.53 10.74
C ALA A 149 2.13 17.18 9.30
N MET A 150 0.89 16.76 9.09
CA MET A 150 0.34 16.42 7.76
C MET A 150 -0.65 17.48 7.27
N ALA A 151 -0.45 18.75 7.68
CA ALA A 151 -1.27 19.87 7.25
C ALA A 151 -1.00 20.23 5.79
N ARG A 152 -2.05 20.69 5.12
CA ARG A 152 -2.01 21.07 3.71
C ARG A 152 -1.34 22.42 3.49
N GLY A 153 -0.42 22.45 2.53
CA GLY A 153 0.12 23.67 1.93
C GLY A 153 1.26 24.32 2.72
N PRO A 154 1.91 25.32 2.10
CA PRO A 154 2.87 26.13 2.77
C PRO A 154 2.17 26.77 3.96
N LYS A 155 2.81 26.77 5.13
CA LYS A 155 2.42 27.71 6.18
C LYS A 155 2.41 29.07 5.48
N THR A 156 1.23 29.56 5.13
CA THR A 156 1.05 30.92 4.64
C THR A 156 1.79 31.77 5.63
N ASN A 157 2.75 32.57 5.18
CA ASN A 157 3.37 33.56 6.05
C ASN A 157 2.20 34.25 6.74
N LEU A 158 2.02 33.98 8.04
CA LEU A 158 0.96 34.54 8.83
C LEU A 158 1.17 36.05 8.76
N ASP A 159 0.39 36.74 7.93
CA ASP A 159 0.38 38.19 7.89
C ASP A 159 -0.05 38.62 9.32
N PRO A 160 0.83 39.29 10.08
CA PRO A 160 0.49 39.76 11.43
C PRO A 160 -0.80 40.58 11.49
N ARG A 161 -1.17 41.23 10.38
CA ARG A 161 -2.43 41.97 10.23
C ARG A 161 -3.63 41.07 10.07
N ALA A 162 -3.49 39.95 9.36
CA ALA A 162 -4.55 38.94 9.27
C ALA A 162 -4.79 38.24 10.60
N LEU A 163 -3.75 38.05 11.43
CA LEU A 163 -3.86 37.53 12.79
C LEU A 163 -4.62 38.47 13.75
N THR A 164 -4.44 39.78 13.62
CA THR A 164 -5.15 40.75 14.45
C THR A 164 -6.62 40.94 14.04
N MET A 165 -6.98 40.59 12.81
CA MET A 165 -8.34 40.63 12.30
C MET A 165 -9.03 39.25 12.29
N ALA A 166 -8.30 38.19 12.61
CA ALA A 166 -8.88 36.87 12.78
C ALA A 166 -9.85 36.89 13.95
N TYR A 167 -11.11 36.66 13.67
CA TYR A 167 -12.12 36.46 14.69
C TYR A 167 -11.68 35.30 15.58
N THR A 168 -11.44 35.57 16.85
CA THR A 168 -11.08 34.54 17.83
C THR A 168 -12.35 33.78 18.15
N ASP A 169 -12.69 32.80 17.31
CA ASP A 169 -13.77 31.88 17.62
C ASP A 169 -13.26 30.90 18.67
N PHE A 170 -13.56 31.20 19.94
CA PHE A 170 -13.22 30.35 21.08
C PHE A 170 -14.02 29.06 21.15
N GLY A 171 -14.89 28.80 20.17
CA GLY A 171 -15.88 27.72 20.23
C GLY A 171 -15.62 26.45 19.41
N THR A 172 -14.78 26.51 18.38
CA THR A 172 -14.66 25.36 17.46
C THR A 172 -13.26 25.24 16.86
N GLY A 173 -12.25 25.18 17.71
CA GLY A 173 -10.92 24.82 17.24
C GLY A 173 -10.94 23.43 16.61
N GLU A 174 -10.75 23.36 15.29
CA GLU A 174 -10.58 22.07 14.59
C GLU A 174 -9.46 21.20 15.18
N SER A 175 -8.58 21.80 16.00
CA SER A 175 -7.55 21.09 16.75
C SER A 175 -8.10 20.15 17.82
N SER A 176 -9.31 20.37 18.35
CA SER A 176 -9.89 19.49 19.37
C SER A 176 -10.59 18.26 18.78
N ARG A 177 -10.92 18.26 17.50
CA ARG A 177 -11.53 17.10 16.84
C ARG A 177 -10.54 15.97 16.57
N PHE A 178 -9.24 16.24 16.59
CA PHE A 178 -8.20 15.29 16.21
C PHE A 178 -7.29 14.84 17.35
N THR A 179 -7.52 15.29 18.58
CA THR A 179 -6.65 14.96 19.72
C THR A 179 -6.84 13.53 20.24
N GLY A 180 -7.79 12.77 19.69
CA GLY A 180 -8.06 11.42 20.13
C GLY A 180 -8.52 10.46 19.03
N ASP A 181 -8.92 10.98 17.85
CA ASP A 181 -9.44 10.15 16.77
C ASP A 181 -8.41 9.94 15.65
N PRO A 182 -8.43 8.81 14.94
CA PRO A 182 -7.60 8.64 13.76
C PRO A 182 -7.96 9.67 12.69
N VAL A 183 -6.97 10.14 11.96
CA VAL A 183 -7.15 11.04 10.82
C VAL A 183 -8.00 10.37 9.76
N ASN A 184 -7.70 9.11 9.48
CA ASN A 184 -8.45 8.22 8.61
C ASN A 184 -8.35 6.79 9.12
N SER A 185 -9.34 5.98 8.78
CA SER A 185 -9.33 4.54 9.05
C SER A 185 -9.98 3.79 7.90
N VAL A 186 -9.48 2.59 7.63
CA VAL A 186 -10.02 1.67 6.64
C VAL A 186 -10.07 0.28 7.23
N SER A 187 -11.08 -0.48 6.88
CA SER A 187 -11.17 -1.90 7.20
C SER A 187 -11.50 -2.66 5.93
N GLN A 188 -10.69 -3.65 5.62
CA GLN A 188 -10.83 -4.51 4.45
C GLN A 188 -10.90 -5.96 4.89
N HIS A 189 -11.86 -6.67 4.34
CA HIS A 189 -11.97 -8.13 4.47
C HIS A 189 -11.85 -8.72 3.07
N LEU A 190 -10.69 -9.26 2.74
CA LEU A 190 -10.39 -9.77 1.41
C LEU A 190 -10.46 -11.29 1.44
N ASP A 191 -11.48 -11.84 0.81
CA ASP A 191 -11.70 -13.27 0.62
C ASP A 191 -11.40 -13.63 -0.85
N ALA A 192 -10.42 -14.49 -1.07
CA ALA A 192 -10.03 -14.91 -2.41
C ALA A 192 -11.10 -15.79 -3.13
N ARG A 193 -12.24 -16.07 -2.48
CA ARG A 193 -13.43 -16.65 -3.13
C ARG A 193 -14.25 -15.58 -3.86
N ASP A 194 -14.13 -14.32 -3.47
CA ASP A 194 -14.84 -13.22 -4.11
C ASP A 194 -14.20 -12.87 -5.45
N HIS A 195 -15.03 -12.81 -6.49
CA HIS A 195 -14.59 -12.48 -7.84
C HIS A 195 -13.99 -11.07 -7.93
N ALA A 196 -14.53 -10.09 -7.21
CA ALA A 196 -13.99 -8.73 -7.17
C ALA A 196 -12.58 -8.71 -6.60
N VAL A 197 -12.36 -9.43 -5.48
CA VAL A 197 -11.05 -9.59 -4.85
C VAL A 197 -10.05 -10.26 -5.81
N LEU A 198 -10.48 -11.30 -6.53
CA LEU A 198 -9.63 -11.98 -7.52
C LEU A 198 -9.26 -11.06 -8.68
N MET A 199 -10.16 -10.17 -9.12
CA MET A 199 -9.86 -9.20 -10.18
C MET A 199 -8.84 -8.16 -9.71
N ASP A 200 -8.95 -7.68 -8.48
CA ASP A 200 -7.99 -6.74 -7.89
C ASP A 200 -6.63 -7.41 -7.65
N LEU A 201 -6.63 -8.66 -7.16
CA LEU A 201 -5.43 -9.47 -7.02
C LEU A 201 -4.71 -9.67 -8.37
N ARG A 202 -5.47 -10.00 -9.42
CA ARG A 202 -4.90 -10.15 -10.77
C ARG A 202 -4.27 -8.86 -11.26
N ARG A 203 -4.93 -7.71 -11.05
CA ARG A 203 -4.39 -6.39 -11.40
C ARG A 203 -3.13 -6.07 -10.61
N TYR A 204 -3.11 -6.39 -9.31
CA TYR A 204 -1.94 -6.23 -8.47
C TYR A 204 -0.76 -7.09 -8.94
N ALA A 205 -1.04 -8.33 -9.35
CA ALA A 205 -0.03 -9.27 -9.81
C ALA A 205 0.54 -8.93 -11.21
N GLU A 206 -0.12 -8.05 -11.98
CA GLU A 206 0.40 -7.56 -13.25
C GLU A 206 1.72 -6.83 -13.04
N GLY A 207 2.78 -7.28 -13.74
CA GLY A 207 4.14 -6.75 -13.59
C GLY A 207 4.90 -7.22 -12.33
N ARG A 208 4.27 -8.00 -11.45
CA ARG A 208 4.89 -8.57 -10.24
C ARG A 208 5.01 -10.10 -10.29
N SER A 209 4.18 -10.78 -11.08
CA SER A 209 4.22 -12.22 -11.25
C SER A 209 4.95 -12.61 -12.53
N ASP A 210 5.64 -13.76 -12.50
CA ASP A 210 6.24 -14.35 -13.69
C ASP A 210 5.15 -14.89 -14.60
N GLN A 211 5.01 -14.30 -15.79
CA GLN A 211 4.02 -14.67 -16.78
C GLN A 211 4.31 -16.04 -17.44
N SER A 212 5.55 -16.52 -17.38
CA SER A 212 5.96 -17.82 -17.87
C SER A 212 5.67 -18.96 -16.89
N SER A 213 5.45 -18.62 -15.60
CA SER A 213 5.09 -19.59 -14.56
C SER A 213 3.72 -20.21 -14.82
N ALA A 214 3.57 -21.51 -14.50
CA ALA A 214 2.29 -22.20 -14.60
C ALA A 214 1.19 -21.57 -13.74
N LEU A 215 1.53 -21.05 -12.58
CA LEU A 215 0.59 -20.41 -11.67
C LEU A 215 0.28 -18.95 -12.04
N ARG A 216 1.21 -18.23 -12.67
CA ARG A 216 1.08 -16.82 -12.98
C ARG A 216 0.61 -16.04 -11.74
N TRP A 217 -0.45 -15.24 -11.88
CA TRP A 217 -1.02 -14.47 -10.76
C TRP A 217 -1.59 -15.34 -9.62
N ARG A 218 -1.94 -16.62 -9.92
CA ARG A 218 -2.47 -17.55 -8.90
C ARG A 218 -1.44 -17.94 -7.84
N VAL A 219 -0.16 -17.65 -8.02
CA VAL A 219 0.85 -17.82 -6.98
C VAL A 219 0.48 -17.03 -5.72
N TYR A 220 -0.23 -15.92 -5.88
CA TYR A 220 -0.69 -15.08 -4.77
C TYR A 220 -1.82 -15.71 -3.97
N THR A 221 -2.65 -16.56 -4.55
CA THR A 221 -3.65 -17.32 -3.77
C THR A 221 -3.04 -18.58 -3.14
N ALA A 222 -2.00 -19.13 -3.75
CA ALA A 222 -1.34 -20.34 -3.25
C ALA A 222 -0.34 -20.07 -2.11
N SER A 223 0.04 -18.81 -1.88
CA SER A 223 0.97 -18.39 -0.82
C SER A 223 0.35 -17.31 0.04
N MET A 224 0.15 -17.61 1.33
CA MET A 224 -0.38 -16.63 2.28
C MET A 224 0.54 -15.41 2.44
N GLU A 225 1.84 -15.58 2.35
CA GLU A 225 2.82 -14.46 2.37
C GLU A 225 2.56 -13.49 1.20
N LEU A 226 2.46 -14.01 -0.03
CA LEU A 226 2.18 -13.19 -1.20
C LEU A 226 0.77 -12.58 -1.14
N TYR A 227 -0.21 -13.32 -0.62
CA TYR A 227 -1.55 -12.79 -0.41
C TYR A 227 -1.55 -11.64 0.59
N THR A 228 -0.78 -11.75 1.68
CA THR A 228 -0.61 -10.67 2.66
C THR A 228 -0.01 -9.41 2.03
N GLN A 229 0.96 -9.55 1.12
CA GLN A 229 1.52 -8.42 0.37
C GLN A 229 0.45 -7.71 -0.48
N PHE A 230 -0.42 -8.47 -1.14
CA PHE A 230 -1.54 -7.90 -1.88
C PHE A 230 -2.51 -7.17 -0.95
N VAL A 231 -2.93 -7.81 0.16
CA VAL A 231 -3.88 -7.23 1.11
C VAL A 231 -3.32 -5.96 1.74
N ALA A 232 -2.06 -5.96 2.16
CA ALA A 232 -1.39 -4.78 2.68
C ALA A 232 -1.36 -3.63 1.66
N HIS A 233 -0.96 -3.92 0.42
CA HIS A 233 -0.96 -2.92 -0.67
C HIS A 233 -2.35 -2.36 -0.95
N HIS A 234 -3.37 -3.23 -1.02
CA HIS A 234 -4.76 -2.82 -1.27
C HIS A 234 -5.29 -1.95 -0.12
N THR A 235 -5.09 -2.37 1.13
CA THR A 235 -5.60 -1.65 2.31
C THR A 235 -4.90 -0.31 2.48
N VAL A 236 -3.57 -0.26 2.30
CA VAL A 236 -2.80 0.99 2.35
C VAL A 236 -3.21 1.91 1.19
N GLY A 237 -3.47 1.36 -0.01
CA GLY A 237 -4.01 2.13 -1.13
C GLY A 237 -5.34 2.80 -0.78
N ARG A 238 -6.26 2.05 -0.16
CA ARG A 238 -7.54 2.60 0.32
C ARG A 238 -7.36 3.68 1.38
N LEU A 239 -6.37 3.53 2.27
CA LEU A 239 -6.05 4.56 3.26
C LEU A 239 -5.58 5.86 2.60
N ILE A 240 -4.80 5.77 1.51
CA ILE A 240 -4.40 6.94 0.72
C ILE A 240 -5.57 7.56 -0.04
N ASP A 241 -6.52 6.76 -0.54
CA ASP A 241 -7.75 7.28 -1.16
C ASP A 241 -8.55 8.13 -0.17
N GLU A 242 -8.68 7.67 1.10
CA GLU A 242 -9.32 8.46 2.16
C GLU A 242 -8.54 9.74 2.48
N GLU A 243 -7.20 9.71 2.44
CA GLU A 243 -6.38 10.91 2.57
C GLU A 243 -6.64 11.91 1.43
N TRP A 244 -6.77 11.46 0.20
CA TRP A 244 -7.17 12.32 -0.92
C TRP A 244 -8.54 12.95 -0.71
N LEU A 245 -9.52 12.18 -0.21
CA LEU A 245 -10.85 12.71 0.13
C LEU A 245 -10.79 13.74 1.25
N ARG A 246 -9.99 13.49 2.30
CA ARG A 246 -9.77 14.45 3.38
C ARG A 246 -9.19 15.76 2.86
N TYR A 247 -8.17 15.68 2.01
CA TYR A 247 -7.57 16.86 1.39
C TYR A 247 -8.53 17.62 0.48
N ALA A 248 -9.43 16.92 -0.22
CA ALA A 248 -10.44 17.54 -1.08
C ALA A 248 -11.50 18.31 -0.28
N ARG A 249 -11.89 17.79 0.90
CA ARG A 249 -12.89 18.42 1.80
C ARG A 249 -12.39 19.68 2.50
N THR A 250 -11.07 19.85 2.64
CA THR A 250 -10.44 21.02 3.28
C THR A 250 -10.16 22.15 2.28
N ARG A 251 -10.63 22.05 1.05
CA ARG A 251 -10.65 23.10 0.04
C ARG A 251 -11.90 23.93 0.11
#